data_f0823167fc985b91661677e495a447e2
#
_entry.id   f0823167fc985b91661677e495a447e2
#
_cell.length_a   1.000
_cell.length_b   1.000
_cell.length_c   1.000
_cell.angle_alpha   90.00
_cell.angle_beta   90.00
_cell.angle_gamma   90.00
#
_symmetry.space_group_name_H-M   'P 1'
#
loop_
_entity.id
_entity.type
_entity.pdbx_description
1 polymer ?
#
loop_
_entity_poly.entity_id
_entity_poly.type
_entity_poly.pdbx_seq_one_letter_code
_entity_poly.pdbx_strand_id
1 'polypeptide(L)'
;MAKALSNRNVCDANFKVADFTGEWLATFGKPELRGAWIIFGESGSGKTHFALSLLAYLTQFVDKAAYDTIEQGLSLSFKNSWLDANMAEVGNKVVVYSKEQIPALRERLRKRKSPQVVVIDSITALVGFTRSTFASLMDEFPDKLFIFIAHEENGKPYPAV
;
A
#
# COMPACT_ATOMS: atom_id res chain seq x y z
N MET A 1 20.04 -7.38 -20.80
CA MET A 1 18.92 -8.29 -21.16
C MET A 1 18.68 -9.24 -19.99
N ALA A 2 17.44 -9.40 -19.57
CA ALA A 2 17.10 -10.35 -18.52
C ALA A 2 17.39 -11.79 -18.98
N LYS A 3 17.96 -12.61 -18.10
CA LYS A 3 18.29 -14.01 -18.39
C LYS A 3 16.99 -14.83 -18.41
N ALA A 4 16.81 -15.67 -19.43
CA ALA A 4 15.71 -16.65 -19.44
C ALA A 4 15.88 -17.64 -18.28
N LEU A 5 14.77 -17.95 -17.62
CA LEU A 5 14.70 -18.91 -16.50
C LEU A 5 14.27 -20.29 -17.03
N SER A 6 14.88 -21.33 -16.51
CA SER A 6 14.40 -22.69 -16.72
C SER A 6 13.24 -23.02 -15.80
N ASN A 7 12.47 -24.06 -16.13
CA ASN A 7 11.43 -24.58 -15.23
C ASN A 7 11.98 -24.87 -13.83
N ARG A 8 13.17 -25.46 -13.73
CA ARG A 8 13.81 -25.74 -12.45
C ARG A 8 14.11 -24.46 -11.67
N ASN A 9 14.61 -23.37 -12.32
CA ASN A 9 14.82 -22.10 -11.64
C ASN A 9 13.54 -21.53 -11.04
N VAL A 10 12.41 -21.74 -11.70
CA VAL A 10 11.10 -21.29 -11.17
C VAL A 10 10.66 -22.17 -10.00
N CYS A 11 10.76 -23.48 -10.11
CA CYS A 11 10.34 -24.41 -9.07
C CYS A 11 11.19 -24.30 -7.79
N ASP A 12 12.49 -24.07 -7.94
CA ASP A 12 13.43 -23.98 -6.83
C ASP A 12 13.52 -22.56 -6.21
N ALA A 13 12.79 -21.58 -6.76
CA ALA A 13 12.80 -20.21 -6.27
C ALA A 13 12.15 -20.14 -4.87
N ASN A 14 12.84 -19.49 -3.94
CA ASN A 14 12.34 -19.25 -2.59
C ASN A 14 11.97 -17.79 -2.41
N PHE A 15 10.82 -17.54 -1.80
CA PHE A 15 10.29 -16.20 -1.54
C PHE A 15 10.03 -16.02 -0.06
N LYS A 16 10.31 -14.82 0.45
CA LYS A 16 9.95 -14.42 1.80
C LYS A 16 8.48 -14.04 1.81
N VAL A 17 7.65 -14.86 2.43
CA VAL A 17 6.21 -14.63 2.57
C VAL A 17 5.85 -14.20 3.99
N ALA A 18 4.77 -13.43 4.12
CA ALA A 18 4.18 -13.10 5.41
C ALA A 18 3.28 -14.24 5.89
N ASP A 19 3.47 -14.66 7.12
CA ASP A 19 2.75 -15.79 7.71
C ASP A 19 1.40 -15.34 8.27
N PHE A 20 0.48 -14.99 7.37
CA PHE A 20 -0.85 -14.53 7.72
C PHE A 20 -1.64 -15.62 8.45
N THR A 21 -2.55 -15.20 9.31
CA THR A 21 -3.41 -16.08 10.11
C THR A 21 -4.87 -15.62 10.03
N GLY A 22 -5.81 -16.48 10.48
CA GLY A 22 -7.23 -16.15 10.57
C GLY A 22 -7.85 -15.74 9.23
N GLU A 23 -8.69 -14.72 9.28
CA GLU A 23 -9.40 -14.20 8.09
C GLU A 23 -8.46 -13.63 7.03
N TRP A 24 -7.34 -13.06 7.45
CA TRP A 24 -6.33 -12.54 6.54
C TRP A 24 -5.67 -13.68 5.73
N LEU A 25 -5.39 -14.81 6.38
CA LEU A 25 -4.90 -15.99 5.69
C LEU A 25 -5.95 -16.54 4.71
N ALA A 26 -7.21 -16.61 5.13
CA ALA A 26 -8.30 -17.09 4.26
C ALA A 26 -8.50 -16.20 3.03
N THR A 27 -8.27 -14.89 3.16
CA THR A 27 -8.47 -13.91 2.09
C THR A 27 -7.26 -13.78 1.16
N PHE A 28 -6.06 -13.68 1.72
CA PHE A 28 -4.83 -13.33 0.98
C PHE A 28 -3.83 -14.49 0.86
N GLY A 29 -4.04 -15.58 1.58
CA GLY A 29 -3.01 -16.62 1.70
C GLY A 29 -1.79 -16.13 2.46
N LYS A 30 -0.60 -16.56 2.02
CA LYS A 30 0.70 -16.11 2.55
C LYS A 30 1.42 -15.28 1.47
N PRO A 31 1.17 -13.98 1.41
CA PRO A 31 1.72 -13.15 0.35
C PRO A 31 3.16 -12.72 0.61
N GLU A 32 3.87 -12.37 -0.45
CA GLU A 32 5.01 -11.48 -0.34
C GLU A 32 4.54 -10.05 -0.07
N LEU A 33 5.22 -9.34 0.82
CA LEU A 33 4.90 -7.93 1.12
C LEU A 33 5.73 -7.00 0.23
N ARG A 34 5.53 -7.11 -1.08
CA ARG A 34 6.15 -6.24 -2.10
C ARG A 34 5.24 -6.07 -3.32
N GLY A 35 5.57 -5.11 -4.16
CA GLY A 35 4.80 -4.82 -5.37
C GLY A 35 3.62 -3.90 -5.09
N ALA A 36 2.52 -4.11 -5.79
CA ALA A 36 1.34 -3.24 -5.72
C ALA A 36 0.07 -4.03 -5.45
N TRP A 37 -0.70 -3.58 -4.46
CA TRP A 37 -2.07 -4.02 -4.21
C TRP A 37 -3.01 -2.84 -4.47
N ILE A 38 -4.23 -3.14 -4.87
CA ILE A 38 -5.26 -2.13 -5.10
C ILE A 38 -6.52 -2.45 -4.31
N ILE A 39 -7.05 -1.44 -3.63
CA ILE A 39 -8.35 -1.45 -2.97
C ILE A 39 -9.23 -0.46 -3.69
N PHE A 40 -10.30 -0.91 -4.34
CA PHE A 40 -11.20 -0.02 -5.07
C PHE A 40 -12.66 -0.34 -4.77
N GLY A 41 -13.52 0.61 -5.04
CA GLY A 41 -14.96 0.51 -4.83
C GLY A 41 -15.62 1.89 -4.82
N GLU A 42 -16.93 1.90 -4.69
CA GLU A 42 -17.72 3.12 -4.64
C GLU A 42 -17.33 4.04 -3.48
N SER A 43 -17.65 5.32 -3.60
CA SER A 43 -17.47 6.27 -2.50
C SER A 43 -18.29 5.82 -1.29
N GLY A 44 -17.69 5.91 -0.09
CA GLY A 44 -18.35 5.50 1.14
C GLY A 44 -18.42 3.99 1.39
N SER A 45 -17.80 3.15 0.55
CA SER A 45 -17.80 1.68 0.70
C SER A 45 -16.87 1.13 1.79
N GLY A 46 -16.23 2.00 2.59
CA GLY A 46 -15.36 1.58 3.70
C GLY A 46 -13.90 1.28 3.31
N LYS A 47 -13.45 1.70 2.13
CA LYS A 47 -12.06 1.45 1.65
C LYS A 47 -10.98 1.94 2.63
N THR A 48 -11.13 3.15 3.13
CA THR A 48 -10.20 3.75 4.10
C THR A 48 -10.13 2.91 5.38
N HIS A 49 -11.27 2.53 5.92
CA HIS A 49 -11.33 1.69 7.13
C HIS A 49 -10.68 0.32 6.90
N PHE A 50 -10.99 -0.33 5.77
CA PHE A 50 -10.37 -1.60 5.41
C PHE A 50 -8.84 -1.47 5.24
N ALA A 51 -8.38 -0.43 4.55
CA ALA A 51 -6.95 -0.18 4.36
C ALA A 51 -6.22 0.08 5.69
N LEU A 52 -6.83 0.81 6.62
CA LEU A 52 -6.29 1.04 7.96
C LEU A 52 -6.21 -0.27 8.75
N SER A 53 -7.27 -1.09 8.74
CA SER A 53 -7.30 -2.39 9.41
C SER A 53 -6.23 -3.34 8.84
N LEU A 54 -6.09 -3.38 7.51
CA LEU A 54 -5.05 -4.15 6.84
C LEU A 54 -3.66 -3.63 7.22
N LEU A 55 -3.45 -2.32 7.22
CA LEU A 55 -2.17 -1.72 7.59
C LEU A 55 -1.80 -2.04 9.04
N ALA A 56 -2.76 -1.95 9.97
CA ALA A 56 -2.56 -2.34 11.37
C ALA A 56 -2.09 -3.80 11.47
N TYR A 57 -2.73 -4.70 10.73
CA TYR A 57 -2.32 -6.11 10.69
C TYR A 57 -0.92 -6.30 10.10
N LEU A 58 -0.59 -5.60 9.03
CA LEU A 58 0.72 -5.68 8.37
C LEU A 58 1.88 -5.22 9.24
N THR A 59 1.64 -4.37 10.25
CA THR A 59 2.69 -3.95 11.21
C THR A 59 3.27 -5.08 12.04
N GLN A 60 2.67 -6.26 12.03
CA GLN A 60 3.22 -7.46 12.65
C GLN A 60 4.39 -8.05 11.86
N PHE A 61 4.48 -7.75 10.57
CA PHE A 61 5.43 -8.35 9.63
C PHE A 61 6.49 -7.36 9.13
N VAL A 62 6.33 -6.07 9.41
CA VAL A 62 7.25 -5.01 8.97
C VAL A 62 7.61 -4.09 10.14
N ASP A 63 8.80 -3.50 10.05
CA ASP A 63 9.28 -2.58 11.10
C ASP A 63 8.60 -1.22 11.02
N LYS A 64 8.28 -0.77 9.80
CA LYS A 64 7.70 0.54 9.56
C LYS A 64 6.77 0.54 8.35
N ALA A 65 5.63 1.19 8.51
CA ALA A 65 4.66 1.43 7.46
C ALA A 65 4.29 2.91 7.38
N ALA A 66 3.69 3.33 6.28
CA ALA A 66 3.20 4.68 6.09
C ALA A 66 1.78 4.68 5.53
N TYR A 67 1.03 5.70 5.89
CA TYR A 67 -0.27 6.02 5.29
C TYR A 67 -0.23 7.44 4.76
N ASP A 68 -0.39 7.61 3.47
CA ASP A 68 -0.48 8.92 2.83
C ASP A 68 -1.94 9.26 2.54
N THR A 69 -2.49 10.16 3.36
CA THR A 69 -3.86 10.65 3.21
C THR A 69 -3.88 11.84 2.24
N ILE A 70 -3.83 11.54 0.94
CA ILE A 70 -3.74 12.55 -0.11
C ILE A 70 -5.05 13.30 -0.27
N GLU A 71 -6.16 12.57 -0.30
CA GLU A 71 -7.48 13.14 -0.56
C GLU A 71 -7.99 13.97 0.63
N GLN A 72 -8.00 13.40 1.81
CA GLN A 72 -8.58 14.04 2.99
C GLN A 72 -7.58 14.91 3.76
N GLY A 73 -6.30 14.55 3.74
CA GLY A 73 -5.31 15.14 4.65
C GLY A 73 -5.64 14.83 6.11
N LEU A 74 -5.00 15.55 7.02
CA LEU A 74 -5.32 15.44 8.44
C LEU A 74 -6.63 16.19 8.71
N SER A 75 -7.74 15.48 8.79
CA SER A 75 -9.10 15.96 8.99
C SER A 75 -9.77 15.23 10.16
N LEU A 76 -10.90 15.78 10.63
CA LEU A 76 -11.69 15.11 11.67
C LEU A 76 -12.19 13.74 11.19
N SER A 77 -12.65 13.65 9.93
CA SER A 77 -13.10 12.39 9.34
C SER A 77 -11.98 11.35 9.30
N PHE A 78 -10.79 11.74 8.87
CA PHE A 78 -9.64 10.85 8.88
C PHE A 78 -9.25 10.41 10.30
N LYS A 79 -9.23 11.35 11.25
CA LYS A 79 -8.98 11.03 12.68
C LYS A 79 -9.97 10.01 13.21
N ASN A 80 -11.26 10.18 12.92
CA ASN A 80 -12.29 9.24 13.38
C ASN A 80 -12.05 7.84 12.77
N SER A 81 -11.83 7.75 11.46
CA SER A 81 -11.48 6.48 10.79
C SER A 81 -10.24 5.81 11.38
N TRP A 82 -9.24 6.61 11.74
CA TRP A 82 -8.01 6.16 12.38
C TRP A 82 -8.29 5.52 13.75
N LEU A 83 -9.09 6.17 14.57
CA LEU A 83 -9.47 5.68 15.90
C LEU A 83 -10.38 4.44 15.81
N ASP A 84 -11.35 4.45 14.90
CA ASP A 84 -12.27 3.33 14.67
C ASP A 84 -11.54 2.07 14.20
N ALA A 85 -10.44 2.22 13.49
CA ALA A 85 -9.57 1.12 13.07
C ALA A 85 -8.51 0.71 14.14
N ASN A 86 -8.60 1.23 15.36
CA ASN A 86 -7.67 1.00 16.47
C ASN A 86 -6.18 1.29 16.12
N MET A 87 -5.94 2.24 15.23
CA MET A 87 -4.58 2.58 14.78
C MET A 87 -3.72 3.17 15.90
N ALA A 88 -4.31 3.67 16.98
CA ALA A 88 -3.56 4.13 18.16
C ALA A 88 -2.70 3.03 18.79
N GLU A 89 -3.10 1.76 18.66
CA GLU A 89 -2.39 0.61 19.23
C GLU A 89 -1.13 0.21 18.45
N VAL A 90 -1.01 0.60 17.18
CA VAL A 90 0.16 0.26 16.36
C VAL A 90 1.40 1.10 16.71
N GLY A 91 1.23 2.15 17.50
CA GLY A 91 2.30 3.00 18.00
C GLY A 91 3.12 3.66 16.88
N ASN A 92 4.43 3.72 17.08
CA ASN A 92 5.36 4.40 16.17
C ASN A 92 5.70 3.60 14.90
N LYS A 93 5.10 2.42 14.70
CA LYS A 93 5.32 1.63 13.48
C LYS A 93 4.70 2.24 12.24
N VAL A 94 3.66 3.07 12.40
CA VAL A 94 3.01 3.75 11.28
C VAL A 94 3.25 5.25 11.35
N VAL A 95 3.68 5.82 10.24
CA VAL A 95 3.77 7.27 10.04
C VAL A 95 2.70 7.72 9.07
N VAL A 96 2.14 8.89 9.30
CA VAL A 96 1.13 9.51 8.41
C VAL A 96 1.79 10.62 7.61
N TYR A 97 1.61 10.57 6.31
CA TYR A 97 1.90 11.67 5.40
C TYR A 97 0.60 12.36 5.04
N SER A 98 0.64 13.67 4.95
CA SER A 98 -0.55 14.47 4.64
C SER A 98 -0.38 15.13 3.28
N LYS A 99 -1.14 14.64 2.29
CA LYS A 99 -1.19 15.19 0.93
C LYS A 99 0.17 15.18 0.20
N GLU A 100 1.00 14.19 0.44
CA GLU A 100 2.27 14.07 -0.28
C GLU A 100 2.05 13.54 -1.70
N GLN A 101 2.61 14.26 -2.67
CA GLN A 101 2.62 13.83 -4.05
C GLN A 101 3.82 12.90 -4.33
N ILE A 102 3.77 12.15 -5.42
CA ILE A 102 4.79 11.12 -5.75
C ILE A 102 6.24 11.62 -5.66
N PRO A 103 6.63 12.83 -6.12
CA PRO A 103 8.01 13.29 -5.99
C PRO A 103 8.49 13.39 -4.54
N ALA A 104 7.68 13.96 -3.65
CA ALA A 104 8.00 14.08 -2.22
C ALA A 104 8.04 12.71 -1.53
N LEU A 105 7.08 11.83 -1.86
CA LEU A 105 7.04 10.46 -1.37
C LEU A 105 8.32 9.70 -1.75
N ARG A 106 8.79 9.79 -3.00
CA ARG A 106 10.05 9.18 -3.45
C ARG A 106 11.24 9.61 -2.60
N GLU A 107 11.37 10.90 -2.32
CA GLU A 107 12.44 11.44 -1.46
C GLU A 107 12.42 10.84 -0.05
N ARG A 108 11.22 10.61 0.51
CA ARG A 108 11.09 9.94 1.81
C ARG A 108 11.49 8.47 1.74
N LEU A 109 11.06 7.77 0.68
CA LEU A 109 11.29 6.34 0.53
C LEU A 109 12.75 5.98 0.20
N ARG A 110 13.53 6.92 -0.35
CA ARG A 110 14.98 6.77 -0.56
C ARG A 110 15.78 6.82 0.74
N LYS A 111 15.21 7.36 1.82
CA LYS A 111 15.92 7.46 3.10
C LYS A 111 16.07 6.09 3.74
N ARG A 112 17.19 5.93 4.46
CA ARG A 112 17.45 4.72 5.26
C ARG A 112 16.33 4.52 6.28
N LYS A 113 15.91 3.27 6.51
CA LYS A 113 14.80 2.92 7.40
C LYS A 113 13.45 3.54 7.01
N SER A 114 13.25 3.79 5.72
CA SER A 114 11.96 4.21 5.19
C SER A 114 10.91 3.10 5.32
N PRO A 115 9.61 3.44 5.28
CA PRO A 115 8.53 2.45 5.36
C PRO A 115 8.65 1.35 4.31
N GLN A 116 8.34 0.11 4.71
CA GLN A 116 8.31 -1.07 3.85
C GLN A 116 6.95 -1.24 3.17
N VAL A 117 5.89 -0.79 3.84
CA VAL A 117 4.52 -0.75 3.32
C VAL A 117 4.05 0.69 3.26
N VAL A 118 3.46 1.09 2.15
CA VAL A 118 2.94 2.44 1.92
C VAL A 118 1.53 2.36 1.39
N VAL A 119 0.56 2.89 2.13
CA VAL A 119 -0.82 3.09 1.66
C VAL A 119 -0.93 4.48 1.06
N ILE A 120 -1.57 4.57 -0.09
CA ILE A 120 -1.83 5.83 -0.82
C ILE A 120 -3.35 5.98 -0.99
N ASP A 121 -3.93 6.93 -0.27
CA ASP A 121 -5.37 7.18 -0.23
C ASP A 121 -5.70 8.62 -0.66
N SER A 122 -6.12 8.84 -1.89
CA SER A 122 -6.33 7.90 -2.99
C SER A 122 -5.50 8.31 -4.22
N ILE A 123 -5.31 7.38 -5.15
CA ILE A 123 -4.62 7.70 -6.43
C ILE A 123 -5.35 8.73 -7.27
N THR A 124 -6.66 8.89 -7.05
CA THR A 124 -7.49 9.91 -7.74
C THR A 124 -7.02 11.33 -7.45
N ALA A 125 -6.44 11.57 -6.27
CA ALA A 125 -5.92 12.87 -5.86
C ALA A 125 -4.43 13.09 -6.19
N LEU A 126 -3.78 12.08 -6.82
CA LEU A 126 -2.39 12.20 -7.27
C LEU A 126 -2.31 13.00 -8.58
N VAL A 127 -1.51 14.04 -8.58
CA VAL A 127 -1.27 14.85 -9.78
C VAL A 127 -0.30 14.12 -10.72
N GLY A 128 -0.71 13.93 -11.98
CA GLY A 128 0.14 13.33 -13.01
C GLY A 128 0.50 11.86 -12.77
N PHE A 129 -0.32 11.12 -12.04
CA PHE A 129 -0.11 9.70 -11.85
C PHE A 129 -0.55 8.93 -13.10
N THR A 130 0.40 8.37 -13.81
CA THR A 130 0.23 7.66 -15.07
C THR A 130 0.83 6.26 -14.98
N ARG A 131 0.57 5.42 -15.99
CA ARG A 131 1.23 4.10 -16.10
C ARG A 131 2.76 4.19 -16.04
N SER A 132 3.34 5.21 -16.66
CA SER A 132 4.80 5.43 -16.63
C SER A 132 5.27 5.79 -15.21
N THR A 133 4.54 6.65 -14.51
CA THR A 133 4.84 7.01 -13.11
C THR A 133 4.75 5.80 -12.21
N PHE A 134 3.70 4.99 -12.38
CA PHE A 134 3.50 3.74 -11.64
C PHE A 134 4.66 2.76 -11.89
N ALA A 135 4.97 2.46 -13.17
CA ALA A 135 6.05 1.55 -13.52
C ALA A 135 7.40 2.00 -12.92
N SER A 136 7.71 3.30 -13.08
CA SER A 136 8.93 3.89 -12.52
C SER A 136 8.98 3.82 -10.98
N LEU A 137 7.85 3.94 -10.30
CA LEU A 137 7.77 3.80 -8.83
C LEU A 137 8.06 2.36 -8.41
N MET A 138 7.48 1.38 -9.11
CA MET A 138 7.70 -0.05 -8.83
C MET A 138 9.15 -0.46 -9.11
N ASP A 139 9.74 0.02 -10.19
CA ASP A 139 11.14 -0.27 -10.56
C ASP A 139 12.13 0.34 -9.55
N GLU A 140 11.82 1.52 -9.03
CA GLU A 140 12.68 2.20 -8.05
C GLU A 140 12.63 1.54 -6.66
N PHE A 141 11.50 0.97 -6.28
CA PHE A 141 11.28 0.39 -4.95
C PHE A 141 10.77 -1.06 -5.02
N PRO A 142 11.53 -2.00 -5.61
CA PRO A 142 11.07 -3.37 -5.87
C PRO A 142 10.77 -4.18 -4.60
N ASP A 143 11.34 -3.79 -3.46
CA ASP A 143 11.19 -4.50 -2.18
C ASP A 143 10.11 -3.89 -1.28
N LYS A 144 9.39 -2.89 -1.75
CA LYS A 144 8.30 -2.26 -0.98
C LYS A 144 6.94 -2.74 -1.46
N LEU A 145 5.99 -2.76 -0.54
CA LEU A 145 4.58 -2.95 -0.85
C LEU A 145 3.87 -1.60 -0.90
N PHE A 146 3.26 -1.30 -2.04
CA PHE A 146 2.36 -0.17 -2.20
C PHE A 146 0.91 -0.65 -2.20
N ILE A 147 0.06 -0.06 -1.38
CA ILE A 147 -1.37 -0.32 -1.35
C ILE A 147 -2.07 0.94 -1.83
N PHE A 148 -2.62 0.86 -3.03
CA PHE A 148 -3.32 1.98 -3.66
C PHE A 148 -4.81 1.89 -3.38
N ILE A 149 -5.39 3.00 -2.92
CA ILE A 149 -6.85 3.14 -2.85
C ILE A 149 -7.30 3.92 -4.07
N ALA A 150 -8.33 3.40 -4.74
CA ALA A 150 -8.94 4.01 -5.93
C ALA A 150 -10.46 4.09 -5.77
N HIS A 151 -11.05 5.09 -6.41
CA HIS A 151 -12.49 5.10 -6.60
C HIS A 151 -12.89 4.14 -7.72
N GLU A 152 -14.14 3.72 -7.69
CA GLU A 152 -14.71 2.92 -8.77
C GLU A 152 -15.42 3.82 -9.77
N GLU A 153 -15.19 3.54 -11.06
CA GLU A 153 -15.95 4.11 -12.15
C GLU A 153 -16.30 2.99 -13.14
N ASN A 154 -17.59 2.76 -13.36
CA ASN A 154 -18.10 1.70 -14.23
C ASN A 154 -17.58 0.29 -13.89
N GLY A 155 -17.50 -0.04 -12.60
CA GLY A 155 -17.04 -1.35 -12.13
C GLY A 155 -15.53 -1.57 -12.23
N LYS A 156 -14.74 -0.51 -12.45
CA LYS A 156 -13.28 -0.56 -12.58
C LYS A 156 -12.60 0.49 -11.70
N PRO A 157 -11.35 0.22 -11.26
CA PRO A 157 -10.57 1.24 -10.57
C PRO A 157 -10.36 2.47 -11.46
N TYR A 158 -10.49 3.66 -10.86
CA TYR A 158 -10.22 4.93 -11.54
C TYR A 158 -9.22 5.77 -10.71
N PRO A 159 -8.24 6.43 -11.33
CA PRO A 159 -7.84 6.28 -12.73
C PRO A 159 -7.27 4.90 -13.04
N ALA A 160 -7.47 4.45 -14.28
CA ALA A 160 -6.85 3.23 -14.78
C ALA A 160 -5.38 3.50 -15.09
N VAL A 161 -4.48 3.03 -14.25
CA VAL A 161 -3.01 3.13 -14.41
C VAL A 161 -2.38 1.77 -14.66
#